data_7b4c22862165832c3d7d8a4e256de817
#
_entry.id   7b4c22862165832c3d7d8a4e256de817
#
_cell.length_a   1.000
_cell.length_b   1.000
_cell.length_c   1.000
_cell.angle_alpha   90.00
_cell.angle_beta   90.00
_cell.angle_gamma   90.00
#
_symmetry.space_group_name_H-M   'P 1'
#
loop_
_entity.id
_entity.type
_entity.pdbx_description
1 polymer ?
#
loop_
_entity_poly.entity_id
_entity_poly.type
_entity_poly.pdbx_seq_one_letter_code
_entity_poly.pdbx_strand_id
1 'polypeptide(L)'
;IGLLTMMQFACSDDNKSGGSGNGPLKLTTFYPDSGYLSSKIIIEGENMGTDASKLSVYFNKKKGFVSQAAGNILMVYAPKLPGDICDISVVKGTDSLTFDNKFRYISRFTVENICGKEGSGLSVGGDLASTTFENWKLKVGCCDPEGNYYACYSNFGGNTGGLALI
;
A
#
# COMPACT_ATOMS: atom_id res chain seq x y z
N ILE A 1 16.83 69.17 -27.75
CA ILE A 1 17.50 68.29 -26.81
C ILE A 1 16.41 67.47 -26.09
N GLY A 2 16.12 66.27 -26.63
CA GLY A 2 15.12 65.35 -26.08
C GLY A 2 15.78 64.36 -25.17
N LEU A 3 15.33 64.32 -23.94
CA LEU A 3 15.75 63.37 -22.88
C LEU A 3 14.91 62.08 -23.06
N LEU A 4 15.54 61.02 -23.52
CA LEU A 4 14.94 59.70 -23.66
C LEU A 4 15.06 58.94 -22.32
N THR A 5 13.97 58.85 -21.59
CA THR A 5 13.89 58.10 -20.32
C THR A 5 13.67 56.63 -20.66
N MET A 6 14.69 55.80 -20.50
CA MET A 6 14.56 54.34 -20.55
C MET A 6 13.86 53.83 -19.25
N MET A 7 12.62 53.36 -19.38
CA MET A 7 11.96 52.54 -18.35
C MET A 7 12.57 51.15 -18.39
N GLN A 8 13.31 50.79 -17.36
CA GLN A 8 13.71 49.42 -17.10
C GLN A 8 12.55 48.70 -16.43
N PHE A 9 11.93 47.78 -17.16
CA PHE A 9 11.05 46.79 -16.55
C PHE A 9 11.93 45.77 -15.85
N ALA A 10 11.98 45.84 -14.53
CA ALA A 10 12.49 44.75 -13.71
C ALA A 10 11.46 43.64 -13.75
N CYS A 11 11.70 42.58 -14.53
CA CYS A 11 11.03 41.32 -14.32
C CYS A 11 11.49 40.79 -12.96
N SER A 12 10.58 40.83 -12.00
CA SER A 12 10.75 40.06 -10.77
C SER A 12 10.56 38.59 -11.14
N ASP A 13 11.65 37.89 -11.34
CA ASP A 13 11.65 36.43 -11.36
C ASP A 13 11.26 35.97 -9.93
N ASP A 14 9.98 35.70 -9.75
CA ASP A 14 9.53 34.86 -8.64
C ASP A 14 10.03 33.45 -8.85
N ASN A 15 11.33 33.30 -8.73
CA ASN A 15 12.00 32.02 -8.59
C ASN A 15 11.57 31.45 -7.24
N LYS A 16 10.41 30.75 -7.22
CA LYS A 16 10.08 29.81 -6.18
C LYS A 16 11.11 28.69 -6.24
N SER A 17 12.29 29.02 -5.79
CA SER A 17 13.36 28.10 -5.47
C SER A 17 12.77 27.01 -4.59
N GLY A 18 12.75 25.79 -5.12
CA GLY A 18 12.37 24.61 -4.35
C GLY A 18 13.17 24.61 -3.05
N GLY A 19 12.46 24.69 -1.94
CA GLY A 19 13.02 24.90 -0.63
C GLY A 19 14.18 23.93 -0.37
N SER A 20 15.36 24.50 -0.17
CA SER A 20 16.51 23.78 0.37
C SER A 20 16.06 23.17 1.71
N GLY A 21 16.06 21.84 1.82
CA GLY A 21 15.45 21.09 2.91
C GLY A 21 16.06 21.27 4.32
N ASN A 22 16.50 22.47 4.66
CA ASN A 22 17.18 22.79 5.92
C ASN A 22 16.28 23.37 7.03
N GLY A 23 14.99 23.61 6.74
CA GLY A 23 14.03 24.03 7.76
C GLY A 23 13.35 22.84 8.44
N PRO A 24 12.53 23.12 9.49
CA PRO A 24 11.70 22.09 10.12
C PRO A 24 10.70 21.52 9.10
N LEU A 25 10.49 20.21 9.18
CA LEU A 25 9.49 19.52 8.37
C LEU A 25 8.10 20.14 8.63
N LYS A 26 7.34 20.36 7.58
CA LYS A 26 5.93 20.76 7.67
C LYS A 26 5.09 19.93 6.72
N LEU A 27 3.92 19.53 7.17
CA LEU A 27 2.92 18.81 6.37
C LEU A 27 1.75 19.75 6.09
N THR A 28 1.30 19.80 4.83
CA THR A 28 0.18 20.64 4.41
C THR A 28 -1.06 19.80 4.12
N THR A 29 -0.95 18.86 3.19
CA THR A 29 -2.06 18.01 2.78
C THR A 29 -1.55 16.72 2.13
N PHE A 30 -2.45 15.78 1.93
CA PHE A 30 -2.20 14.62 1.08
C PHE A 30 -3.44 14.30 0.25
N TYR A 31 -3.25 13.66 -0.89
CA TYR A 31 -4.33 13.19 -1.76
C TYR A 31 -3.88 11.99 -2.61
N PRO A 32 -4.82 11.08 -2.97
CA PRO A 32 -6.19 11.03 -2.51
C PRO A 32 -6.30 10.73 -1.00
N ASP A 33 -7.47 11.01 -0.41
CA ASP A 33 -7.77 10.70 0.99
C ASP A 33 -8.14 9.24 1.23
N SER A 34 -8.27 8.47 0.15
CA SER A 34 -8.63 7.06 0.19
C SER A 34 -7.93 6.26 -0.91
N GLY A 35 -7.72 4.98 -0.65
CA GLY A 35 -7.07 4.08 -1.61
C GLY A 35 -6.90 2.66 -1.08
N TYR A 36 -6.19 1.85 -1.84
CA TYR A 36 -5.95 0.44 -1.57
C TYR A 36 -4.44 0.13 -1.68
N LEU A 37 -4.07 -1.13 -1.62
CA LEU A 37 -2.69 -1.58 -1.81
C LEU A 37 -2.08 -0.95 -3.07
N SER A 38 -0.89 -0.38 -2.92
CA SER A 38 -0.15 0.29 -3.98
C SER A 38 -0.84 1.53 -4.59
N SER A 39 -1.86 2.08 -3.95
CA SER A 39 -2.37 3.40 -4.33
C SER A 39 -1.28 4.45 -4.17
N LYS A 40 -1.13 5.27 -5.20
CA LYS A 40 -0.22 6.40 -5.19
C LYS A 40 -0.84 7.56 -4.42
N ILE A 41 -0.15 8.03 -3.40
CA ILE A 41 -0.53 9.18 -2.59
C ILE A 41 0.53 10.26 -2.79
N ILE A 42 0.06 11.47 -3.00
CA ILE A 42 0.90 12.67 -3.04
C ILE A 42 0.77 13.36 -1.69
N ILE A 43 1.89 13.65 -1.09
CA ILE A 43 1.98 14.40 0.17
C ILE A 43 2.62 15.73 -0.15
N GLU A 44 1.97 16.81 0.24
CA GLU A 44 2.48 18.17 0.12
C GLU A 44 2.88 18.73 1.47
N GLY A 45 3.96 19.50 1.47
CA GLY A 45 4.49 20.13 2.67
C GLY A 45 5.71 20.97 2.36
N GLU A 46 6.49 21.29 3.38
CA GLU A 46 7.72 22.09 3.24
C GLU A 46 8.92 21.35 3.84
N ASN A 47 10.09 21.61 3.28
CA ASN A 47 11.37 21.14 3.80
C ASN A 47 11.55 19.61 3.82
N MET A 48 10.84 18.89 2.94
CA MET A 48 10.97 17.43 2.85
C MET A 48 12.32 17.01 2.26
N GLY A 49 12.96 17.87 1.44
CA GLY A 49 14.20 17.55 0.73
C GLY A 49 13.92 16.79 -0.56
N THR A 50 14.98 16.45 -1.27
CA THR A 50 14.92 15.80 -2.60
C THR A 50 15.39 14.34 -2.59
N ASP A 51 15.82 13.84 -1.43
CA ASP A 51 16.33 12.49 -1.26
C ASP A 51 15.26 11.61 -0.60
N ALA A 52 14.59 10.79 -1.40
CA ALA A 52 13.55 9.88 -0.93
C ALA A 52 14.06 8.85 0.10
N SER A 53 15.36 8.52 0.08
CA SER A 53 15.93 7.53 1.00
C SER A 53 16.02 8.04 2.45
N LYS A 54 16.02 9.34 2.64
CA LYS A 54 16.04 10.00 3.95
C LYS A 54 14.68 10.22 4.57
N LEU A 55 13.63 9.81 3.86
CA LEU A 55 12.25 9.98 4.26
C LEU A 55 11.59 8.63 4.51
N SER A 56 10.76 8.57 5.50
CA SER A 56 9.91 7.42 5.77
C SER A 56 8.48 7.86 5.97
N VAL A 57 7.55 7.24 5.28
CA VAL A 57 6.12 7.49 5.43
C VAL A 57 5.47 6.25 6.01
N TYR A 58 4.68 6.43 7.05
CA TYR A 58 4.00 5.34 7.73
C TYR A 58 2.49 5.51 7.62
N PHE A 59 1.82 4.42 7.38
CA PHE A 59 0.37 4.25 7.45
C PHE A 59 0.08 3.46 8.73
N ASN A 60 -0.33 4.14 9.80
CA ASN A 60 -0.27 3.64 11.17
C ASN A 60 1.18 3.19 11.50
N LYS A 61 1.41 1.89 11.67
CA LYS A 61 2.73 1.32 11.97
C LYS A 61 3.44 0.73 10.75
N LYS A 62 2.78 0.68 9.56
CA LYS A 62 3.36 0.08 8.37
C LYS A 62 4.00 1.13 7.47
N LYS A 63 5.24 0.87 7.08
CA LYS A 63 5.98 1.75 6.19
C LYS A 63 5.46 1.63 4.76
N GLY A 64 5.14 2.78 4.14
CA GLY A 64 4.86 2.92 2.72
C GLY A 64 6.16 3.02 1.91
N PHE A 65 6.04 2.86 0.61
CA PHE A 65 7.17 3.00 -0.31
C PHE A 65 7.23 4.43 -0.85
N VAL A 66 8.23 5.20 -0.43
CA VAL A 66 8.50 6.54 -0.95
C VAL A 66 9.24 6.39 -2.27
N SER A 67 8.60 6.75 -3.37
CA SER A 67 9.18 6.62 -4.71
C SER A 67 9.92 7.89 -5.17
N GLN A 68 9.47 9.05 -4.70
CA GLN A 68 10.03 10.33 -5.11
C GLN A 68 9.88 11.38 -4.02
N ALA A 69 10.89 12.24 -3.91
CA ALA A 69 10.88 13.46 -3.10
C ALA A 69 11.33 14.64 -3.95
N ALA A 70 10.57 15.72 -3.93
CA ALA A 70 10.83 16.92 -4.74
C ALA A 70 10.68 18.21 -3.91
N GLY A 71 11.36 18.28 -2.77
CA GLY A 71 11.36 19.45 -1.89
C GLY A 71 10.06 19.60 -1.10
N ASN A 72 8.97 19.93 -1.77
CA ASN A 72 7.67 20.18 -1.15
C ASN A 72 6.64 19.10 -1.46
N ILE A 73 7.01 18.09 -2.24
CA ILE A 73 6.13 17.02 -2.68
C ILE A 73 6.81 15.68 -2.44
N LEU A 74 6.08 14.74 -1.84
CA LEU A 74 6.44 13.33 -1.78
C LEU A 74 5.43 12.51 -2.56
N MET A 75 5.94 11.49 -3.25
CA MET A 75 5.14 10.45 -3.86
C MET A 75 5.36 9.15 -3.11
N VAL A 76 4.29 8.60 -2.53
CA VAL A 76 4.33 7.38 -1.73
C VAL A 76 3.27 6.38 -2.19
N TYR A 77 3.59 5.10 -2.10
CA TYR A 77 2.66 4.02 -2.35
C TYR A 77 2.21 3.39 -1.04
N ALA A 78 0.88 3.22 -0.90
CA ALA A 78 0.29 2.62 0.29
C ALA A 78 0.71 1.15 0.44
N PRO A 79 1.12 0.72 1.65
CA PRO A 79 1.43 -0.67 1.93
C PRO A 79 0.16 -1.51 2.07
N LYS A 80 0.31 -2.84 2.15
CA LYS A 80 -0.81 -3.72 2.53
C LYS A 80 -1.20 -3.48 3.98
N LEU A 81 -2.45 -3.10 4.20
CA LEU A 81 -3.02 -2.82 5.52
C LEU A 81 -4.23 -3.74 5.76
N PRO A 82 -4.59 -4.00 7.02
CA PRO A 82 -5.75 -4.83 7.35
C PRO A 82 -7.10 -4.20 6.98
N GLY A 83 -7.08 -2.97 6.50
CA GLY A 83 -8.25 -2.17 6.14
C GLY A 83 -8.48 -1.03 7.12
N ASP A 84 -9.45 -0.14 6.77
CA ASP A 84 -9.98 0.92 7.58
C ASP A 84 -9.16 2.23 7.61
N ILE A 85 -9.33 3.04 8.63
CA ILE A 85 -8.81 4.39 8.76
C ILE A 85 -7.36 4.34 9.27
N CYS A 86 -6.49 5.08 8.59
CA CYS A 86 -5.06 5.11 8.89
C CYS A 86 -4.57 6.53 9.14
N ASP A 87 -3.66 6.66 10.10
CA ASP A 87 -2.83 7.84 10.23
C ASP A 87 -1.69 7.81 9.22
N ILE A 88 -1.42 8.94 8.58
CA ILE A 88 -0.22 9.10 7.77
C ILE A 88 0.77 9.94 8.55
N SER A 89 1.96 9.38 8.77
CA SER A 89 3.07 10.05 9.43
C SER A 89 4.27 10.12 8.49
N VAL A 90 4.96 11.24 8.49
CA VAL A 90 6.19 11.45 7.72
C VAL A 90 7.34 11.65 8.70
N VAL A 91 8.41 10.92 8.48
CA VAL A 91 9.63 10.97 9.30
C VAL A 91 10.81 11.41 8.44
N LYS A 92 11.54 12.41 8.90
CA LYS A 92 12.76 12.92 8.30
C LYS A 92 13.84 13.08 9.40
N GLY A 93 14.81 12.18 9.42
CA GLY A 93 15.82 12.17 10.50
C GLY A 93 15.15 11.95 11.86
N THR A 94 15.24 12.95 12.75
CA THR A 94 14.59 12.95 14.08
C THR A 94 13.19 13.53 14.07
N ASP A 95 12.81 14.24 13.02
CA ASP A 95 11.50 14.88 12.91
C ASP A 95 10.43 13.85 12.49
N SER A 96 9.32 13.85 13.19
CA SER A 96 8.17 13.01 12.90
C SER A 96 6.90 13.83 13.03
N LEU A 97 6.13 13.92 11.95
CA LEU A 97 4.85 14.62 11.91
C LEU A 97 3.76 13.70 11.40
N THR A 98 2.58 13.85 11.95
CA THR A 98 1.37 13.10 11.56
C THR A 98 0.31 14.07 11.08
N PHE A 99 -0.40 13.72 10.03
CA PHE A 99 -1.55 14.50 9.57
C PHE A 99 -2.73 14.36 10.54
N ASP A 100 -3.47 15.43 10.71
CA ASP A 100 -4.76 15.40 11.45
C ASP A 100 -5.84 14.66 10.67
N ASN A 101 -5.82 14.80 9.33
CA ASN A 101 -6.70 14.08 8.43
C ASN A 101 -6.29 12.60 8.34
N LYS A 102 -7.30 11.75 8.22
CA LYS A 102 -7.11 10.30 8.13
C LYS A 102 -7.20 9.82 6.69
N PHE A 103 -6.38 8.85 6.36
CA PHE A 103 -6.46 8.12 5.09
C PHE A 103 -7.38 6.92 5.23
N ARG A 104 -8.37 6.79 4.34
CA ARG A 104 -9.27 5.66 4.30
C ARG A 104 -8.70 4.55 3.42
N TYR A 105 -8.25 3.47 4.03
CA TYR A 105 -7.76 2.32 3.30
C TYR A 105 -8.90 1.39 2.90
N ILE A 106 -9.01 1.09 1.61
CA ILE A 106 -10.04 0.22 1.03
C ILE A 106 -9.42 -1.16 0.81
N SER A 107 -9.84 -2.13 1.63
CA SER A 107 -9.45 -3.52 1.41
C SER A 107 -10.18 -4.09 0.20
N ARG A 108 -9.42 -4.65 -0.73
CA ARG A 108 -9.95 -5.44 -1.84
C ARG A 108 -9.63 -6.89 -1.56
N PHE A 109 -10.66 -7.71 -1.62
CA PHE A 109 -10.54 -9.15 -1.50
C PHE A 109 -10.84 -9.77 -2.86
N THR A 110 -9.95 -10.61 -3.34
CA THR A 110 -10.19 -11.46 -4.49
C THR A 110 -10.42 -12.86 -3.95
N VAL A 111 -11.49 -13.49 -4.38
CA VAL A 111 -11.75 -14.90 -4.09
C VAL A 111 -11.44 -15.67 -5.36
N GLU A 112 -10.50 -16.58 -5.26
CA GLU A 112 -10.06 -17.44 -6.36
C GLU A 112 -10.17 -18.89 -5.92
N ASN A 113 -10.51 -19.76 -6.85
CA ASN A 113 -10.41 -21.20 -6.62
C ASN A 113 -8.93 -21.59 -6.68
N ILE A 114 -8.38 -21.96 -5.53
CA ILE A 114 -7.00 -22.46 -5.45
C ILE A 114 -6.90 -23.94 -5.78
N CYS A 115 -8.01 -24.68 -5.60
CA CYS A 115 -8.10 -26.09 -5.97
C CYS A 115 -9.58 -26.49 -6.17
N GLY A 116 -9.78 -27.62 -6.81
CA GLY A 116 -11.09 -28.21 -6.98
C GLY A 116 -11.65 -28.06 -8.39
N LYS A 117 -12.05 -29.15 -8.97
CA LYS A 117 -12.74 -29.27 -10.25
C LYS A 117 -14.04 -30.05 -10.03
N GLU A 118 -15.08 -29.70 -10.78
CA GLU A 118 -16.28 -30.53 -10.85
C GLU A 118 -15.91 -31.91 -11.42
N GLY A 119 -16.28 -32.97 -10.72
CA GLY A 119 -15.96 -34.34 -11.13
C GLY A 119 -16.32 -35.35 -10.06
N SER A 120 -16.24 -36.61 -10.39
CA SER A 120 -16.61 -37.72 -9.51
C SER A 120 -15.40 -38.25 -8.73
N GLY A 121 -15.63 -38.46 -7.44
CA GLY A 121 -14.67 -39.05 -6.52
C GLY A 121 -13.67 -38.08 -5.91
N LEU A 122 -12.83 -38.58 -5.01
CA LEU A 122 -11.73 -37.86 -4.38
C LEU A 122 -10.45 -38.11 -5.18
N SER A 123 -9.89 -37.08 -5.75
CA SER A 123 -8.56 -37.08 -6.31
C SER A 123 -7.73 -36.04 -5.59
N VAL A 124 -6.74 -36.48 -4.81
CA VAL A 124 -5.79 -35.62 -4.10
C VAL A 124 -4.37 -35.94 -4.57
N GLY A 125 -3.56 -34.91 -4.72
CA GLY A 125 -2.21 -35.00 -5.27
C GLY A 125 -2.16 -34.69 -6.77
N GLY A 126 -1.07 -34.11 -7.20
CA GLY A 126 -0.88 -33.61 -8.56
C GLY A 126 -1.23 -32.12 -8.68
N ASP A 127 -1.74 -31.74 -9.85
CA ASP A 127 -2.10 -30.35 -10.09
C ASP A 127 -3.35 -29.94 -9.30
N LEU A 128 -3.29 -28.80 -8.60
CA LEU A 128 -4.38 -28.24 -7.79
C LEU A 128 -5.68 -28.07 -8.60
N ALA A 129 -5.57 -27.67 -9.86
CA ALA A 129 -6.72 -27.45 -10.73
C ALA A 129 -7.46 -28.75 -11.08
N SER A 130 -6.81 -29.92 -10.97
CA SER A 130 -7.38 -31.23 -11.26
C SER A 130 -7.93 -31.97 -10.04
N THR A 131 -7.71 -31.44 -8.84
CA THR A 131 -8.21 -32.05 -7.60
C THR A 131 -9.74 -32.05 -7.55
N THR A 132 -10.35 -33.18 -7.21
CA THR A 132 -11.81 -33.34 -7.09
C THR A 132 -12.19 -33.72 -5.68
N PHE A 133 -13.31 -33.20 -5.18
CA PHE A 133 -13.82 -33.43 -3.83
C PHE A 133 -15.30 -33.88 -3.84
N GLU A 134 -15.76 -34.51 -4.92
CA GLU A 134 -17.13 -34.98 -4.98
C GLU A 134 -17.45 -35.91 -3.82
N ASN A 135 -18.61 -35.71 -3.19
CA ASN A 135 -19.05 -36.41 -1.97
C ASN A 135 -18.15 -36.24 -0.76
N TRP A 136 -17.09 -35.43 -0.84
CA TRP A 136 -16.22 -35.09 0.27
C TRP A 136 -16.44 -33.66 0.70
N LYS A 137 -16.52 -33.45 2.00
CA LYS A 137 -16.68 -32.09 2.57
C LYS A 137 -15.38 -31.62 3.16
N LEU A 138 -14.93 -30.47 2.67
CA LEU A 138 -13.89 -29.71 3.36
C LEU A 138 -14.48 -29.22 4.68
N LYS A 139 -13.82 -29.53 5.78
CA LYS A 139 -14.27 -29.20 7.14
C LYS A 139 -13.59 -27.95 7.66
N VAL A 140 -12.27 -27.94 7.60
CA VAL A 140 -11.42 -26.88 8.15
C VAL A 140 -10.19 -26.78 7.28
N GLY A 141 -9.71 -25.59 7.09
CA GLY A 141 -8.42 -25.31 6.45
C GLY A 141 -7.61 -24.31 7.26
N CYS A 142 -6.31 -24.40 7.19
CA CYS A 142 -5.36 -23.45 7.74
C CYS A 142 -4.17 -23.27 6.82
N CYS A 143 -3.50 -22.14 6.93
CA CYS A 143 -2.25 -21.89 6.23
C CYS A 143 -1.11 -21.82 7.24
N ASP A 144 0.06 -22.31 6.86
CA ASP A 144 1.27 -22.04 7.60
C ASP A 144 1.89 -20.68 7.20
N PRO A 145 2.92 -20.21 7.93
CA PRO A 145 3.60 -18.97 7.60
C PRO A 145 4.30 -18.99 6.23
N GLU A 146 4.63 -20.16 5.72
CA GLU A 146 5.28 -20.40 4.42
C GLU A 146 4.30 -20.32 3.25
N GLY A 147 2.98 -20.33 3.53
CA GLY A 147 1.90 -20.20 2.55
C GLY A 147 1.33 -21.53 2.08
N ASN A 148 1.70 -22.65 2.70
CA ASN A 148 1.07 -23.94 2.41
C ASN A 148 -0.34 -23.98 3.01
N TYR A 149 -1.29 -24.54 2.27
CA TYR A 149 -2.66 -24.68 2.71
C TYR A 149 -2.98 -26.13 3.08
N TYR A 150 -3.45 -26.34 4.30
CA TYR A 150 -3.83 -27.66 4.82
C TYR A 150 -5.35 -27.71 4.94
N ALA A 151 -5.96 -28.73 4.38
CA ALA A 151 -7.41 -28.92 4.42
C ALA A 151 -7.77 -30.29 5.00
N CYS A 152 -8.64 -30.28 6.01
CA CYS A 152 -9.28 -31.49 6.51
C CYS A 152 -10.51 -31.81 5.68
N TYR A 153 -10.66 -33.05 5.26
CA TYR A 153 -11.83 -33.51 4.50
C TYR A 153 -12.41 -34.77 5.07
N SER A 154 -13.70 -34.99 4.88
CA SER A 154 -14.39 -36.24 5.26
C SER A 154 -15.43 -36.61 4.24
N ASN A 155 -15.74 -37.91 4.14
CA ASN A 155 -16.87 -38.37 3.34
C ASN A 155 -18.22 -37.94 3.94
N PHE A 156 -19.30 -38.13 3.19
CA PHE A 156 -20.64 -37.72 3.60
C PHE A 156 -21.13 -38.40 4.88
N GLY A 157 -20.69 -39.64 5.17
CA GLY A 157 -21.02 -40.41 6.37
C GLY A 157 -20.10 -40.14 7.56
N GLY A 158 -19.05 -39.38 7.41
CA GLY A 158 -18.11 -39.03 8.48
C GLY A 158 -17.17 -40.16 8.93
N ASN A 159 -17.23 -41.34 8.27
CA ASN A 159 -16.48 -42.52 8.68
C ASN A 159 -15.05 -42.59 8.14
N THR A 160 -14.76 -41.79 7.13
CA THR A 160 -13.42 -41.67 6.53
C THR A 160 -13.10 -40.21 6.27
N GLY A 161 -11.87 -39.85 6.47
CA GLY A 161 -11.39 -38.51 6.23
C GLY A 161 -9.87 -38.46 6.24
N GLY A 162 -9.31 -37.33 5.97
CA GLY A 162 -7.88 -37.14 5.94
C GLY A 162 -7.48 -35.65 5.99
N LEU A 163 -6.18 -35.44 5.93
CA LEU A 163 -5.55 -34.13 5.78
C LEU A 163 -4.92 -34.08 4.39
N ALA A 164 -5.23 -33.06 3.65
CA ALA A 164 -4.58 -32.76 2.39
C ALA A 164 -3.72 -31.51 2.54
N LEU A 165 -2.52 -31.55 1.98
CA LEU A 165 -1.70 -30.37 1.69
C LEU A 165 -2.05 -29.93 0.26
N ILE A 166 -2.38 -28.66 0.12
CA ILE A 166 -2.80 -28.04 -1.13
C ILE A 166 -1.81 -26.94 -1.51
#